data_cc44dadebd5157110f96ac8ae6470c2a
#
_entry.id   cc44dadebd5157110f96ac8ae6470c2a
#
_cell.length_a   1.000
_cell.length_b   1.000
_cell.length_c   1.000
_cell.angle_alpha   90.00
_cell.angle_beta   90.00
_cell.angle_gamma   90.00
#
_symmetry.space_group_name_H-M   'P 1'
#
loop_
_entity.id
_entity.type
_entity.pdbx_description
1 polymer ?
#
loop_
_entity_poly.entity_id
_entity_poly.type
_entity_poly.pdbx_seq_one_letter_code
_entity_poly.pdbx_strand_id
1 'polypeptide(L)'
;MLLNIXXXXEFEMIMGDKRIEDINIKLIKKIIKAIFSLPSQYDSKKGLQAILLEGRQPRDFKTSKNYISRLKGYFSYLVTIDLLESNPLSSDLYPSPPRNMDVTNYANFTKLDLEKIFSEDLVMSSKHFAYYYWATVLSLFTGARASEILQLRLTDVFLDADIPYININNSDNKFVKNKSSIRSIPLHPKILDLGFKRYCEQIKSEEYEILFPDNTSLYINKPANALSVWFNKYLLKLQIEPDNKRRKVFHSFRHTFITELQRMNAPLEIRQSIAGHTTGVITIDVYGEKTQLEKMYEWIKKIDFGIEVPILENTVFHKRKRKEVSSRDR
;
A
#
# COMPACT_ATOMS: atom_id res chain seq x y z
N MET A 1 15.51 -3.05 -16.09
CA MET A 1 14.47 -3.70 -15.24
C MET A 1 15.14 -4.81 -14.42
N LEU A 2 15.50 -4.52 -13.17
CA LEU A 2 16.17 -5.50 -12.29
C LEU A 2 15.17 -6.59 -11.88
N LEU A 3 15.36 -7.81 -12.38
CA LEU A 3 14.69 -8.98 -11.80
C LEU A 3 15.00 -8.99 -10.31
N ASN A 4 13.98 -9.07 -9.51
CA ASN A 4 14.14 -9.25 -8.07
C ASN A 4 15.00 -10.50 -7.85
N ILE A 5 16.14 -10.32 -7.24
CA ILE A 5 17.16 -11.36 -6.99
C ILE A 5 16.56 -12.70 -6.48
N UNK A 6 15.71 -12.64 -5.92
CA UNK A 6 15.02 -13.73 -5.42
C UNK A 6 14.35 -14.54 -6.47
N UNK A 7 14.08 -13.93 -7.34
CA UNK A 7 13.40 -14.54 -8.40
C UNK A 7 14.32 -15.19 -9.34
N UNK A 8 15.26 -14.63 -9.42
CA UNK A 8 16.26 -15.13 -10.23
C UNK A 8 16.90 -16.35 -9.69
N UNK A 9 17.12 -16.40 -8.60
CA UNK A 9 17.62 -17.49 -7.91
C UNK A 9 16.73 -18.69 -7.89
N GLU A 10 15.46 -18.38 -7.74
CA GLU A 10 14.46 -19.46 -7.80
C GLU A 10 14.36 -20.07 -9.20
N PHE A 11 14.31 -19.24 -10.21
CA PHE A 11 14.25 -19.69 -11.60
C PHE A 11 15.50 -20.49 -11.98
N GLU A 12 16.67 -19.98 -11.64
CA GLU A 12 17.95 -20.69 -11.90
C GLU A 12 18.01 -22.05 -11.19
N MET A 13 17.57 -22.09 -9.93
CA MET A 13 17.50 -23.35 -9.16
C MET A 13 16.58 -24.38 -9.83
N ILE A 14 15.50 -23.93 -10.45
CA ILE A 14 14.54 -24.81 -11.12
C ILE A 14 15.03 -25.20 -12.54
N MET A 15 15.62 -24.24 -13.24
CA MET A 15 16.15 -24.41 -14.59
C MET A 15 17.41 -25.32 -14.63
N GLY A 16 18.31 -25.11 -13.65
CA GLY A 16 19.65 -25.70 -13.70
C GLY A 16 20.46 -25.07 -14.83
N ASP A 17 21.30 -25.87 -15.45
CA ASP A 17 22.22 -25.44 -16.52
C ASP A 17 21.56 -25.39 -17.91
N LYS A 18 20.24 -25.32 -17.98
CA LYS A 18 19.52 -25.25 -19.25
C LYS A 18 19.66 -23.90 -19.92
N ARG A 19 19.84 -23.90 -21.22
CA ARG A 19 19.88 -22.68 -22.05
C ARG A 19 18.47 -22.15 -22.30
N ILE A 20 18.38 -20.92 -22.70
CA ILE A 20 17.10 -20.27 -23.10
C ILE A 20 16.47 -21.03 -24.28
N GLU A 21 17.30 -21.52 -25.19
CA GLU A 21 16.89 -22.31 -26.37
C GLU A 21 16.21 -23.63 -26.00
N ASP A 22 16.50 -24.17 -24.82
CA ASP A 22 15.92 -25.45 -24.34
C ASP A 22 14.51 -25.26 -23.76
N ILE A 23 14.03 -24.00 -23.67
CA ILE A 23 12.74 -23.72 -23.08
C ILE A 23 11.61 -24.23 -23.98
N ASN A 24 10.89 -25.20 -23.46
CA ASN A 24 9.75 -25.83 -24.14
C ASN A 24 8.59 -25.98 -23.15
N ILE A 25 7.42 -26.35 -23.65
CA ILE A 25 6.20 -26.46 -22.87
C ILE A 25 6.33 -27.43 -21.68
N LYS A 26 7.07 -28.50 -21.83
CA LYS A 26 7.29 -29.50 -20.76
C LYS A 26 8.10 -28.89 -19.61
N LEU A 27 9.15 -28.13 -19.94
CA LEU A 27 9.97 -27.43 -18.94
C LEU A 27 9.18 -26.35 -18.26
N ILE A 28 8.38 -25.57 -18.99
CA ILE A 28 7.51 -24.51 -18.42
C ILE A 28 6.51 -25.12 -17.40
N LYS A 29 5.87 -26.24 -17.74
CA LYS A 29 4.96 -26.95 -16.83
C LYS A 29 5.69 -27.37 -15.54
N LYS A 30 6.95 -27.89 -15.69
CA LYS A 30 7.79 -28.26 -14.54
C LYS A 30 8.09 -27.03 -13.65
N ILE A 31 8.45 -25.89 -14.26
CA ILE A 31 8.74 -24.65 -13.55
C ILE A 31 7.51 -24.18 -12.76
N ILE A 32 6.34 -24.15 -13.41
CA ILE A 32 5.09 -23.73 -12.77
C ILE A 32 4.79 -24.63 -11.56
N LYS A 33 4.85 -25.96 -11.76
CA LYS A 33 4.61 -26.92 -10.67
C LYS A 33 5.58 -26.70 -9.50
N ALA A 34 6.87 -26.54 -9.79
CA ALA A 34 7.89 -26.28 -8.75
C ALA A 34 7.57 -24.99 -7.97
N ILE A 35 7.27 -23.90 -8.66
CA ILE A 35 6.94 -22.60 -8.03
C ILE A 35 5.74 -22.72 -7.07
N PHE A 36 4.72 -23.50 -7.45
CA PHE A 36 3.55 -23.71 -6.60
C PHE A 36 3.78 -24.71 -5.46
N SER A 37 4.86 -25.48 -5.50
CA SER A 37 5.22 -26.46 -4.45
C SER A 37 6.23 -25.91 -3.43
N LEU A 38 6.92 -24.81 -3.75
CA LEU A 38 7.95 -24.26 -2.87
C LEU A 38 7.35 -23.58 -1.62
N PRO A 39 7.96 -23.76 -0.44
CA PRO A 39 7.53 -23.04 0.77
C PRO A 39 7.88 -21.55 0.72
N SER A 40 7.37 -20.76 1.69
CA SER A 40 7.60 -19.31 1.76
C SER A 40 9.06 -18.96 2.06
N GLN A 41 9.73 -19.78 2.84
CA GLN A 41 11.13 -19.60 3.23
C GLN A 41 11.89 -20.90 3.00
N TYR A 42 13.05 -20.82 2.38
CA TYR A 42 13.92 -21.97 2.15
C TYR A 42 15.33 -21.47 1.82
N ASP A 43 16.30 -22.35 1.98
CA ASP A 43 17.68 -22.09 1.56
C ASP A 43 17.85 -22.55 0.09
N SER A 44 17.95 -21.60 -0.82
CA SER A 44 18.07 -21.88 -2.26
C SER A 44 19.33 -22.71 -2.62
N LYS A 45 20.35 -22.68 -1.77
CA LYS A 45 21.59 -23.45 -1.97
C LYS A 45 21.39 -24.97 -1.86
N LYS A 46 20.33 -25.40 -1.19
CA LYS A 46 20.02 -26.83 -1.04
C LYS A 46 19.54 -27.48 -2.34
N GLY A 47 19.14 -26.72 -3.32
CA GLY A 47 18.56 -27.22 -4.57
C GLY A 47 17.11 -27.66 -4.42
N LEU A 48 16.39 -27.68 -5.54
CA LEU A 48 14.93 -27.90 -5.58
C LEU A 48 14.50 -29.20 -4.92
N GLN A 49 15.17 -30.31 -5.25
CA GLN A 49 14.79 -31.64 -4.75
C GLN A 49 14.86 -31.73 -3.22
N ALA A 50 15.96 -31.24 -2.63
CA ALA A 50 16.15 -31.27 -1.18
C ALA A 50 15.10 -30.41 -0.46
N ILE A 51 14.77 -29.24 -1.03
CA ILE A 51 13.75 -28.34 -0.44
C ILE A 51 12.37 -29.03 -0.45
N LEU A 52 12.00 -29.67 -1.55
CA LEU A 52 10.70 -30.35 -1.67
C LEU A 52 10.59 -31.57 -0.74
N LEU A 53 11.72 -32.27 -0.50
CA LEU A 53 11.77 -33.42 0.42
C LEU A 53 11.58 -33.01 1.89
N GLU A 54 11.80 -31.73 2.26
CA GLU A 54 11.53 -31.23 3.62
C GLU A 54 10.03 -31.31 3.98
N GLY A 55 9.13 -31.48 3.01
CA GLY A 55 7.70 -31.67 3.25
C GLY A 55 6.99 -30.46 3.86
N ARG A 56 7.60 -29.26 3.76
CA ARG A 56 7.00 -28.04 4.28
C ARG A 56 5.81 -27.58 3.45
N GLN A 57 4.84 -26.91 4.08
CA GLN A 57 3.67 -26.40 3.38
C GLN A 57 4.08 -25.41 2.28
N PRO A 58 3.51 -25.55 1.07
CA PRO A 58 3.76 -24.58 0.01
C PRO A 58 3.36 -23.15 0.43
N ARG A 59 4.01 -22.17 -0.14
CA ARG A 59 3.61 -20.77 0.02
C ARG A 59 2.20 -20.54 -0.56
N ASP A 60 1.55 -19.44 -0.15
CA ASP A 60 0.19 -19.18 -0.59
C ASP A 60 0.12 -19.01 -2.12
N PHE A 61 -1.04 -19.34 -2.67
CA PHE A 61 -1.32 -19.34 -4.11
C PHE A 61 -1.02 -17.98 -4.75
N LYS A 62 -1.42 -16.88 -4.10
CA LYS A 62 -1.23 -15.51 -4.60
C LYS A 62 0.26 -15.16 -4.73
N THR A 63 1.07 -15.57 -3.75
CA THR A 63 2.53 -15.39 -3.81
C THR A 63 3.12 -16.16 -4.98
N SER A 64 2.77 -17.43 -5.15
CA SER A 64 3.22 -18.25 -6.29
C SER A 64 2.82 -17.62 -7.62
N LYS A 65 1.57 -17.16 -7.74
CA LYS A 65 1.06 -16.47 -8.94
C LYS A 65 1.86 -15.20 -9.24
N ASN A 66 2.24 -14.43 -8.22
CA ASN A 66 3.08 -13.23 -8.39
C ASN A 66 4.46 -13.59 -8.96
N TYR A 67 5.07 -14.69 -8.51
CA TYR A 67 6.34 -15.17 -9.07
C TYR A 67 6.18 -15.50 -10.55
N ILE A 68 5.14 -16.25 -10.91
CA ILE A 68 4.84 -16.58 -12.30
C ILE A 68 4.62 -15.32 -13.15
N SER A 69 3.91 -14.33 -12.61
CA SER A 69 3.65 -13.07 -13.31
C SER A 69 4.96 -12.30 -13.61
N ARG A 70 5.90 -12.31 -12.67
CA ARG A 70 7.23 -11.70 -12.88
C ARG A 70 8.02 -12.47 -13.94
N LEU A 71 7.98 -13.78 -13.87
CA LEU A 71 8.65 -14.64 -14.85
C LEU A 71 8.05 -14.42 -16.25
N LYS A 72 6.72 -14.25 -16.35
CA LYS A 72 6.05 -13.90 -17.61
C LYS A 72 6.59 -12.57 -18.15
N GLY A 73 6.76 -11.56 -17.29
CA GLY A 73 7.35 -10.27 -17.68
C GLY A 73 8.77 -10.43 -18.21
N TYR A 74 9.56 -11.30 -17.58
CA TYR A 74 10.92 -11.61 -18.03
C TYR A 74 10.93 -12.26 -19.42
N PHE A 75 10.07 -13.26 -19.64
CA PHE A 75 9.97 -13.89 -20.96
C PHE A 75 9.47 -12.90 -22.02
N SER A 76 8.55 -12.01 -21.68
CA SER A 76 8.12 -10.96 -22.60
C SER A 76 9.29 -10.04 -22.98
N TYR A 77 10.15 -9.72 -22.02
CA TYR A 77 11.37 -8.93 -22.29
C TYR A 77 12.32 -9.70 -23.25
N LEU A 78 12.52 -11.02 -23.03
CA LEU A 78 13.35 -11.84 -23.92
C LEU A 78 12.80 -11.86 -25.36
N VAL A 79 11.48 -11.85 -25.53
CA VAL A 79 10.84 -11.71 -26.85
C VAL A 79 11.15 -10.32 -27.45
N THR A 80 11.07 -9.25 -26.64
CA THR A 80 11.34 -7.88 -27.10
C THR A 80 12.79 -7.69 -27.62
N ILE A 81 13.74 -8.48 -27.09
CA ILE A 81 15.15 -8.41 -27.51
C ILE A 81 15.54 -9.58 -28.44
N ASP A 82 14.55 -10.22 -29.06
CA ASP A 82 14.71 -11.27 -30.06
C ASP A 82 15.47 -12.51 -29.59
N LEU A 83 15.49 -12.79 -28.28
CA LEU A 83 16.06 -14.02 -27.70
C LEU A 83 15.04 -15.16 -27.62
N LEU A 84 13.76 -14.88 -27.80
CA LEU A 84 12.66 -15.85 -27.90
C LEU A 84 11.66 -15.40 -28.96
N GLU A 85 11.15 -16.35 -29.73
CA GLU A 85 10.11 -16.09 -30.73
C GLU A 85 8.77 -15.69 -30.10
N SER A 86 8.45 -16.30 -28.96
CA SER A 86 7.18 -16.05 -28.26
C SER A 86 7.31 -16.33 -26.77
N ASN A 87 6.42 -15.74 -25.99
CA ASN A 87 6.41 -15.93 -24.54
C ASN A 87 5.84 -17.31 -24.21
N PRO A 88 6.62 -18.22 -23.62
CA PRO A 88 6.16 -19.60 -23.35
C PRO A 88 5.19 -19.71 -22.16
N LEU A 89 4.98 -18.59 -21.40
CA LEU A 89 4.08 -18.60 -20.23
C LEU A 89 2.69 -18.08 -20.61
N SER A 90 1.86 -18.95 -21.20
CA SER A 90 0.45 -18.62 -21.46
C SER A 90 -0.39 -18.76 -20.15
N SER A 91 -1.50 -18.03 -20.09
CA SER A 91 -2.40 -18.02 -18.91
C SER A 91 -3.03 -19.39 -18.63
N ASP A 92 -3.20 -20.19 -19.68
CA ASP A 92 -3.89 -21.50 -19.61
C ASP A 92 -3.07 -22.57 -18.88
N LEU A 93 -1.77 -22.30 -18.68
CA LEU A 93 -0.88 -23.20 -17.95
C LEU A 93 -0.95 -23.00 -16.44
N TYR A 94 -1.64 -21.97 -15.95
CA TYR A 94 -1.65 -21.67 -14.53
C TYR A 94 -2.66 -22.55 -13.79
N PRO A 95 -2.32 -23.04 -12.59
CA PRO A 95 -3.31 -23.71 -11.77
C PRO A 95 -4.48 -22.76 -11.47
N SER A 96 -5.68 -23.32 -11.43
CA SER A 96 -6.85 -22.56 -10.98
C SER A 96 -6.72 -22.23 -9.51
N PRO A 97 -7.19 -21.05 -9.08
CA PRO A 97 -7.16 -20.71 -7.66
C PRO A 97 -8.06 -21.68 -6.86
N PRO A 98 -7.70 -21.98 -5.61
CA PRO A 98 -8.57 -22.80 -4.75
C PRO A 98 -9.97 -22.20 -4.68
N ARG A 99 -11.00 -23.06 -4.67
CA ARG A 99 -12.41 -22.64 -4.68
C ARG A 99 -12.76 -21.69 -3.52
N ASN A 100 -12.09 -21.84 -2.38
CA ASN A 100 -12.36 -21.06 -1.16
C ASN A 100 -11.28 -19.97 -0.93
N MET A 101 -10.64 -19.52 -2.00
CA MET A 101 -9.63 -18.47 -1.86
C MET A 101 -10.32 -17.12 -1.66
N ASP A 102 -10.19 -16.56 -0.46
CA ASP A 102 -10.70 -15.22 -0.16
C ASP A 102 -10.00 -14.18 -1.04
N VAL A 103 -10.80 -13.40 -1.73
CA VAL A 103 -10.32 -12.37 -2.66
C VAL A 103 -9.63 -11.22 -1.90
N THR A 104 -10.02 -10.97 -0.66
CA THR A 104 -9.42 -9.94 0.19
C THR A 104 -8.73 -10.57 1.39
N ASN A 105 -7.41 -10.42 1.46
CA ASN A 105 -6.60 -10.96 2.58
C ASN A 105 -6.66 -10.08 3.84
N TYR A 106 -7.39 -8.96 3.81
CA TYR A 106 -7.47 -8.03 4.94
C TYR A 106 -8.91 -7.85 5.39
N ALA A 107 -9.10 -7.83 6.70
CA ALA A 107 -10.40 -7.55 7.32
C ALA A 107 -10.53 -6.05 7.60
N ASN A 108 -11.77 -5.59 7.72
CA ASN A 108 -12.08 -4.26 8.23
C ASN A 108 -11.81 -4.21 9.73
N PHE A 109 -11.57 -3.02 10.25
CA PHE A 109 -11.62 -2.78 11.69
C PHE A 109 -13.08 -2.69 12.14
N THR A 110 -13.38 -3.36 13.25
CA THR A 110 -14.67 -3.20 13.95
C THR A 110 -14.64 -1.89 14.73
N LYS A 111 -15.80 -1.44 15.22
CA LYS A 111 -15.87 -0.28 16.12
C LYS A 111 -14.96 -0.48 17.34
N LEU A 112 -15.01 -1.66 17.96
CA LEU A 112 -14.17 -1.99 19.13
C LEU A 112 -12.68 -1.93 18.79
N ASP A 113 -12.27 -2.40 17.60
CA ASP A 113 -10.87 -2.28 17.16
C ASP A 113 -10.48 -0.80 17.06
N LEU A 114 -11.36 0.02 16.46
CA LEU A 114 -11.09 1.45 16.28
C LEU A 114 -10.99 2.17 17.62
N GLU A 115 -11.87 1.86 18.59
CA GLU A 115 -11.80 2.41 19.95
C GLU A 115 -10.47 2.08 20.62
N LYS A 116 -9.98 0.85 20.47
CA LYS A 116 -8.66 0.46 20.98
C LYS A 116 -7.53 1.21 20.27
N ILE A 117 -7.59 1.31 18.93
CA ILE A 117 -6.55 1.98 18.11
C ILE A 117 -6.49 3.47 18.45
N PHE A 118 -7.64 4.14 18.52
CA PHE A 118 -7.74 5.59 18.77
C PHE A 118 -7.88 5.88 20.27
N SER A 119 -6.97 5.31 21.07
CA SER A 119 -6.88 5.52 22.51
C SER A 119 -5.68 6.42 22.85
N GLU A 120 -5.52 6.73 24.14
CA GLU A 120 -4.36 7.47 24.64
C GLU A 120 -3.01 6.78 24.26
N ASP A 121 -3.02 5.48 24.07
CA ASP A 121 -1.84 4.74 23.61
C ASP A 121 -1.35 5.23 22.23
N LEU A 122 -2.26 5.64 21.35
CA LEU A 122 -1.88 6.21 20.04
C LEU A 122 -1.16 7.55 20.26
N VAL A 123 -1.71 8.43 21.10
CA VAL A 123 -1.10 9.74 21.42
C VAL A 123 0.30 9.52 22.02
N MET A 124 0.40 8.64 23.03
CA MET A 124 1.69 8.35 23.70
C MET A 124 2.74 7.79 22.72
N SER A 125 2.32 6.90 21.83
CA SER A 125 3.21 6.31 20.81
C SER A 125 3.66 7.35 19.77
N SER A 126 2.88 8.41 19.60
CA SER A 126 3.09 9.42 18.54
C SER A 126 3.85 10.67 19.01
N LYS A 127 4.19 10.78 20.28
CA LYS A 127 4.87 11.98 20.84
C LYS A 127 6.16 12.35 20.09
N HIS A 128 6.91 11.35 19.64
CA HIS A 128 8.18 11.54 18.92
C HIS A 128 8.08 11.22 17.42
N PHE A 129 6.93 10.74 16.97
CA PHE A 129 6.69 10.34 15.58
C PHE A 129 5.26 10.71 15.22
N ALA A 130 5.04 11.99 14.97
CA ALA A 130 3.70 12.55 14.69
C ALA A 130 3.00 11.84 13.52
N TYR A 131 3.81 11.29 12.58
CA TYR A 131 3.24 10.57 11.44
C TYR A 131 2.51 9.27 11.85
N TYR A 132 2.77 8.70 13.01
CA TYR A 132 1.99 7.55 13.51
C TYR A 132 0.52 7.97 13.72
N TYR A 133 0.32 9.10 14.40
CA TYR A 133 -1.01 9.63 14.67
C TYR A 133 -1.68 10.13 13.38
N TRP A 134 -1.03 11.07 12.68
CA TRP A 134 -1.67 11.73 11.54
C TRP A 134 -1.90 10.78 10.37
N ALA A 135 -0.98 9.85 10.10
CA ALA A 135 -1.22 8.84 9.05
C ALA A 135 -2.39 7.93 9.41
N THR A 136 -2.54 7.58 10.70
CA THR A 136 -3.66 6.75 11.18
C THR A 136 -5.00 7.49 11.03
N VAL A 137 -5.07 8.75 11.48
CA VAL A 137 -6.25 9.61 11.34
C VAL A 137 -6.60 9.79 9.85
N LEU A 138 -5.64 10.24 9.06
CA LEU A 138 -5.86 10.50 7.63
C LEU A 138 -6.30 9.22 6.89
N SER A 139 -5.71 8.07 7.20
CA SER A 139 -6.10 6.80 6.56
C SER A 139 -7.54 6.42 6.88
N LEU A 140 -7.98 6.60 8.14
CA LEU A 140 -9.36 6.27 8.53
C LEU A 140 -10.37 7.21 7.86
N PHE A 141 -10.08 8.51 7.81
CA PHE A 141 -11.06 9.52 7.39
C PHE A 141 -10.95 9.93 5.90
N THR A 142 -9.97 9.40 5.14
CA THR A 142 -9.83 9.67 3.70
C THR A 142 -9.82 8.40 2.85
N GLY A 143 -9.53 7.26 3.46
CA GLY A 143 -9.33 6.01 2.73
C GLY A 143 -8.08 6.00 1.84
N ALA A 144 -7.21 7.00 1.91
CA ALA A 144 -5.97 7.06 1.12
C ALA A 144 -4.99 5.96 1.56
N ARG A 145 -4.10 5.56 0.64
CA ARG A 145 -3.08 4.56 0.96
C ARG A 145 -2.00 5.17 1.86
N ALA A 146 -1.43 4.37 2.75
CA ALA A 146 -0.34 4.83 3.64
C ALA A 146 0.79 5.54 2.88
N SER A 147 1.20 4.95 1.74
CA SER A 147 2.27 5.56 0.94
C SER A 147 1.85 6.88 0.29
N GLU A 148 0.57 7.04 -0.05
CA GLU A 148 0.03 8.30 -0.58
C GLU A 148 0.09 9.40 0.50
N ILE A 149 -0.40 9.09 1.71
CA ILE A 149 -0.41 10.01 2.85
C ILE A 149 1.02 10.41 3.23
N LEU A 150 1.92 9.44 3.37
CA LEU A 150 3.26 9.68 3.92
C LEU A 150 4.20 10.42 2.96
N GLN A 151 3.80 10.62 1.71
CA GLN A 151 4.55 11.42 0.73
C GLN A 151 4.00 12.84 0.56
N LEU A 152 2.93 13.20 1.31
CA LEU A 152 2.34 14.54 1.20
C LEU A 152 3.35 15.61 1.58
N ARG A 153 3.31 16.70 0.83
CA ARG A 153 4.00 17.96 1.15
C ARG A 153 2.96 18.98 1.63
N LEU A 154 3.40 20.05 2.24
CA LEU A 154 2.51 21.17 2.61
C LEU A 154 1.79 21.73 1.37
N THR A 155 2.44 21.73 0.22
CA THR A 155 1.86 22.18 -1.06
C THR A 155 0.73 21.28 -1.57
N ASP A 156 0.59 20.07 -1.02
CA ASP A 156 -0.48 19.14 -1.37
C ASP A 156 -1.70 19.29 -0.46
N VAL A 157 -1.66 20.19 0.54
CA VAL A 157 -2.71 20.32 1.57
C VAL A 157 -3.37 21.68 1.42
N PHE A 158 -4.65 21.72 1.12
CA PHE A 158 -5.44 22.92 0.81
C PHE A 158 -6.49 23.13 1.92
N LEU A 159 -6.07 23.76 3.01
CA LEU A 159 -6.92 23.93 4.22
C LEU A 159 -7.79 25.20 4.16
N ASP A 160 -7.40 26.18 3.35
CA ASP A 160 -8.12 27.46 3.24
C ASP A 160 -9.06 27.49 2.00
N ALA A 161 -9.23 26.35 1.31
CA ALA A 161 -10.22 26.20 0.23
C ALA A 161 -11.64 26.11 0.81
N ASP A 162 -12.66 26.44 -0.01
CA ASP A 162 -14.08 26.28 0.37
C ASP A 162 -14.38 24.90 0.98
N ILE A 163 -13.79 23.89 0.40
CA ILE A 163 -13.79 22.51 0.92
C ILE A 163 -12.32 22.12 1.12
N PRO A 164 -11.85 22.01 2.36
CA PRO A 164 -10.47 21.56 2.59
C PRO A 164 -10.21 20.17 2.02
N TYR A 165 -9.04 20.01 1.39
CA TYR A 165 -8.70 18.73 0.73
C TYR A 165 -7.19 18.49 0.70
N ILE A 166 -6.83 17.24 0.43
CA ILE A 166 -5.45 16.84 0.10
C ILE A 166 -5.40 16.39 -1.36
N ASN A 167 -4.29 16.68 -2.02
CA ASN A 167 -4.05 16.31 -3.41
C ASN A 167 -3.03 15.18 -3.48
N ILE A 168 -3.47 14.01 -3.93
CA ILE A 168 -2.58 12.86 -4.19
C ILE A 168 -2.09 13.01 -5.64
N ASN A 169 -0.80 13.19 -5.80
CA ASN A 169 -0.17 13.44 -7.09
C ASN A 169 1.20 12.74 -7.19
N ASN A 170 1.84 12.84 -8.35
CA ASN A 170 3.15 12.25 -8.62
C ASN A 170 4.24 13.29 -8.92
N SER A 171 4.02 14.55 -8.54
CA SER A 171 5.03 15.60 -8.66
C SER A 171 6.16 15.36 -7.63
N ASP A 172 7.27 16.04 -7.81
CA ASP A 172 8.40 16.07 -6.85
C ASP A 172 8.93 14.68 -6.47
N ASN A 173 8.99 13.78 -7.44
CA ASN A 173 9.46 12.39 -7.27
C ASN A 173 8.59 11.55 -6.33
N LYS A 174 7.35 11.96 -6.09
CA LYS A 174 6.38 11.13 -5.35
C LYS A 174 5.96 9.93 -6.22
N PHE A 175 5.73 8.81 -5.59
CA PHE A 175 5.34 7.58 -6.27
C PHE A 175 3.85 7.29 -6.05
N VAL A 176 3.11 7.15 -7.14
CA VAL A 176 1.73 6.64 -7.11
C VAL A 176 1.67 5.30 -7.84
N LYS A 177 0.79 4.43 -7.41
CA LYS A 177 0.70 3.06 -7.93
C LYS A 177 0.31 3.03 -9.43
N ASN A 178 -0.56 3.95 -9.84
CA ASN A 178 -1.04 4.09 -11.22
C ASN A 178 -1.61 5.50 -11.42
N LYS A 179 -1.88 5.89 -12.68
CA LYS A 179 -2.41 7.22 -13.01
C LYS A 179 -3.74 7.53 -12.30
N SER A 180 -4.62 6.53 -12.14
CA SER A 180 -5.90 6.70 -11.45
C SER A 180 -5.76 6.99 -9.94
N SER A 181 -4.55 6.84 -9.39
CA SER A 181 -4.29 7.23 -8.00
C SER A 181 -4.24 8.74 -7.81
N ILE A 182 -3.96 9.51 -8.88
CA ILE A 182 -3.89 10.99 -8.85
C ILE A 182 -5.31 11.53 -8.66
N ARG A 183 -5.51 12.26 -7.56
CA ARG A 183 -6.84 12.77 -7.22
C ARG A 183 -6.78 13.71 -6.01
N SER A 184 -7.78 14.58 -5.91
CA SER A 184 -8.02 15.39 -4.71
C SER A 184 -9.04 14.66 -3.82
N ILE A 185 -8.79 14.62 -2.51
CA ILE A 185 -9.68 13.97 -1.52
C ILE A 185 -10.10 15.02 -0.49
N PRO A 186 -11.42 15.33 -0.38
CA PRO A 186 -11.90 16.24 0.67
C PRO A 186 -11.55 15.71 2.06
N LEU A 187 -11.24 16.62 2.97
CA LEU A 187 -10.96 16.27 4.36
C LEU A 187 -12.28 16.22 5.16
N HIS A 188 -12.42 15.18 5.94
CA HIS A 188 -13.52 15.04 6.89
C HIS A 188 -13.40 16.13 7.97
N PRO A 189 -14.51 16.79 8.40
CA PRO A 189 -14.45 17.84 9.44
C PRO A 189 -13.69 17.41 10.70
N LYS A 190 -13.85 16.17 11.14
CA LYS A 190 -13.14 15.62 12.31
C LYS A 190 -11.61 15.80 12.22
N ILE A 191 -11.02 15.73 11.03
CA ILE A 191 -9.55 15.92 10.84
C ILE A 191 -9.17 17.37 11.27
N LEU A 192 -10.00 18.34 10.90
CA LEU A 192 -9.77 19.75 11.26
C LEU A 192 -9.97 19.97 12.76
N ASP A 193 -11.03 19.37 13.32
CA ASP A 193 -11.34 19.45 14.77
C ASP A 193 -10.20 18.86 15.62
N LEU A 194 -9.50 17.85 15.09
CA LEU A 194 -8.35 17.23 15.76
C LEU A 194 -7.08 18.10 15.70
N GLY A 195 -7.14 19.25 15.01
CA GLY A 195 -6.04 20.20 14.97
C GLY A 195 -5.07 19.99 13.80
N PHE A 196 -5.50 19.38 12.71
CA PHE A 196 -4.63 19.15 11.54
C PHE A 196 -4.09 20.46 10.96
N LYS A 197 -4.89 21.53 10.98
CA LYS A 197 -4.44 22.86 10.53
C LYS A 197 -3.26 23.33 11.39
N ARG A 198 -3.40 23.26 12.73
CA ARG A 198 -2.32 23.63 13.67
C ARG A 198 -1.05 22.80 13.41
N TYR A 199 -1.19 21.50 13.14
CA TYR A 199 -0.07 20.63 12.79
C TYR A 199 0.64 21.12 11.52
N CYS A 200 -0.11 21.45 10.47
CA CYS A 200 0.47 21.96 9.21
C CYS A 200 1.19 23.31 9.42
N GLU A 201 0.60 24.18 10.23
CA GLU A 201 1.20 25.47 10.58
C GLU A 201 2.52 25.28 11.35
N GLN A 202 2.58 24.31 12.26
CA GLN A 202 3.81 23.96 12.97
C GLN A 202 4.88 23.47 11.99
N ILE A 203 4.55 22.54 11.08
CA ILE A 203 5.47 22.03 10.03
C ILE A 203 6.03 23.22 9.22
N LYS A 204 5.16 24.15 8.83
CA LYS A 204 5.52 25.34 8.08
C LYS A 204 6.46 26.27 8.87
N SER A 205 6.14 26.51 10.16
CA SER A 205 6.96 27.39 11.01
C SER A 205 8.36 26.82 11.30
N GLU A 206 8.50 25.49 11.21
CA GLU A 206 9.79 24.80 11.36
C GLU A 206 10.51 24.62 10.02
N GLU A 207 10.01 25.24 8.95
CA GLU A 207 10.59 25.29 7.60
C GLU A 207 10.70 23.93 6.91
N TYR A 208 9.81 22.97 7.26
CA TYR A 208 9.71 21.71 6.54
C TYR A 208 8.77 21.82 5.34
N GLU A 209 9.13 21.24 4.22
CA GLU A 209 8.27 21.14 3.03
C GLU A 209 7.40 19.89 3.06
N ILE A 210 7.96 18.80 3.61
CA ILE A 210 7.27 17.50 3.70
C ILE A 210 6.39 17.47 4.95
N LEU A 211 5.22 16.89 4.82
CA LEU A 211 4.22 16.87 5.90
C LEU A 211 4.68 16.01 7.10
N PHE A 212 5.53 15.00 6.86
CA PHE A 212 5.98 14.07 7.89
C PHE A 212 7.53 14.00 7.92
N PRO A 213 8.19 15.05 8.44
CA PRO A 213 9.67 15.11 8.44
C PRO A 213 10.32 14.06 9.34
N ASP A 214 9.58 13.52 10.29
CA ASP A 214 10.00 12.46 11.20
C ASP A 214 9.94 11.05 10.56
N ASN A 215 9.38 10.92 9.35
CA ASN A 215 9.31 9.63 8.64
C ASN A 215 10.58 9.36 7.83
N THR A 216 11.52 8.64 8.42
CA THR A 216 12.82 8.32 7.78
C THR A 216 12.70 7.34 6.61
N SER A 217 11.58 6.60 6.50
CA SER A 217 11.36 5.66 5.39
C SER A 217 11.20 6.34 4.03
N LEU A 218 10.93 7.64 3.99
CA LEU A 218 10.89 8.44 2.76
C LEU A 218 12.23 8.38 2.01
N TYR A 219 13.34 8.40 2.75
CA TYR A 219 14.68 8.46 2.16
C TYR A 219 15.14 7.16 1.49
N ILE A 220 14.41 6.07 1.68
CA ILE A 220 14.70 4.76 1.06
C ILE A 220 13.62 4.34 0.06
N ASN A 221 12.82 5.29 -0.41
CA ASN A 221 11.72 5.07 -1.37
C ASN A 221 10.68 4.01 -0.91
N LYS A 222 10.52 3.87 0.40
CA LYS A 222 9.53 2.98 1.01
C LYS A 222 8.76 3.70 2.12
N PRO A 223 8.03 4.78 1.77
CA PRO A 223 7.47 5.70 2.78
C PRO A 223 6.59 5.04 3.85
N ALA A 224 5.92 3.95 3.52
CA ALA A 224 5.02 3.28 4.45
C ALA A 224 5.68 2.14 5.25
N ASN A 225 6.98 1.87 5.06
CA ASN A 225 7.61 0.69 5.67
C ASN A 225 7.66 0.79 7.20
N ALA A 226 8.22 1.89 7.73
CA ALA A 226 8.33 2.09 9.18
C ALA A 226 6.95 2.12 9.85
N LEU A 227 6.00 2.82 9.24
CA LEU A 227 4.61 2.88 9.72
C LEU A 227 3.98 1.48 9.79
N SER A 228 4.17 0.67 8.76
CA SER A 228 3.59 -0.69 8.70
C SER A 228 4.19 -1.60 9.78
N VAL A 229 5.51 -1.52 9.99
CA VAL A 229 6.20 -2.31 11.02
C VAL A 229 5.72 -1.88 12.41
N TRP A 230 5.71 -0.57 12.69
CA TRP A 230 5.21 -0.04 13.97
C TRP A 230 3.74 -0.44 14.18
N PHE A 231 2.88 -0.24 13.19
CA PHE A 231 1.45 -0.48 13.34
C PHE A 231 1.14 -1.97 13.61
N ASN A 232 1.86 -2.90 12.97
CA ASN A 232 1.67 -4.33 13.25
C ASN A 232 2.03 -4.66 14.72
N LYS A 233 3.11 -4.07 15.25
CA LYS A 233 3.46 -4.21 16.67
C LYS A 233 2.41 -3.57 17.58
N TYR A 234 1.87 -2.42 17.16
CA TYR A 234 0.83 -1.70 17.88
C TYR A 234 -0.45 -2.55 17.99
N LEU A 235 -0.89 -3.17 16.88
CA LEU A 235 -2.05 -4.07 16.90
C LEU A 235 -1.85 -5.26 17.85
N LEU A 236 -0.63 -5.83 17.89
CA LEU A 236 -0.30 -6.92 18.82
C LEU A 236 -0.40 -6.45 20.27
N LYS A 237 0.14 -5.26 20.59
CA LYS A 237 0.04 -4.64 21.92
C LYS A 237 -1.43 -4.49 22.35
N LEU A 238 -2.29 -4.05 21.42
CA LEU A 238 -3.72 -3.82 21.66
C LEU A 238 -4.55 -5.12 21.64
N GLN A 239 -3.92 -6.27 21.42
CA GLN A 239 -4.61 -7.57 21.30
C GLN A 239 -5.73 -7.54 20.26
N ILE A 240 -5.44 -6.94 19.09
CA ILE A 240 -6.38 -6.90 17.97
C ILE A 240 -6.14 -8.11 17.07
N GLU A 241 -7.07 -9.04 17.08
CA GLU A 241 -6.97 -10.32 16.41
C GLU A 241 -7.43 -10.27 14.93
N PRO A 242 -6.94 -11.16 14.09
CA PRO A 242 -7.50 -11.35 12.75
C PRO A 242 -8.99 -11.70 12.79
N ASP A 243 -9.70 -11.45 11.72
CA ASP A 243 -11.11 -11.82 11.55
C ASP A 243 -11.22 -12.93 10.51
N ASN A 244 -11.64 -14.13 10.93
CA ASN A 244 -11.83 -15.30 10.04
C ASN A 244 -10.61 -15.54 9.13
N LYS A 245 -9.40 -15.59 9.72
CA LYS A 245 -8.10 -15.76 9.04
C LYS A 245 -7.67 -14.57 8.17
N ARG A 246 -8.51 -13.52 8.03
CA ARG A 246 -8.14 -12.29 7.32
C ARG A 246 -7.40 -11.36 8.28
N ARG A 247 -6.20 -10.97 7.90
CA ARG A 247 -5.35 -10.12 8.75
C ARG A 247 -5.90 -8.68 8.82
N LYS A 248 -5.74 -8.08 9.98
CA LYS A 248 -5.89 -6.63 10.16
C LYS A 248 -4.50 -6.00 10.07
N VAL A 249 -4.34 -5.01 9.23
CA VAL A 249 -3.08 -4.30 8.98
C VAL A 249 -3.38 -2.82 8.73
N PHE A 250 -2.38 -1.98 8.55
CA PHE A 250 -2.61 -0.55 8.29
C PHE A 250 -3.57 -0.32 7.11
N HIS A 251 -3.46 -1.13 6.04
CA HIS A 251 -4.35 -1.01 4.86
C HIS A 251 -5.82 -1.30 5.19
N SER A 252 -6.11 -1.94 6.32
CA SER A 252 -7.48 -2.20 6.78
C SER A 252 -8.28 -0.91 7.03
N PHE A 253 -7.63 0.21 7.36
CA PHE A 253 -8.31 1.51 7.46
C PHE A 253 -9.02 1.87 6.15
N ARG A 254 -8.33 1.69 5.03
CA ARG A 254 -8.92 1.96 3.73
C ARG A 254 -10.10 1.03 3.43
N HIS A 255 -9.99 -0.26 3.79
CA HIS A 255 -11.12 -1.19 3.65
C HIS A 255 -12.30 -0.74 4.51
N THR A 256 -12.04 -0.37 5.77
CA THR A 256 -13.05 0.12 6.71
C THR A 256 -13.76 1.35 6.15
N PHE A 257 -13.00 2.34 5.67
CA PHE A 257 -13.53 3.57 5.09
C PHE A 257 -14.43 3.29 3.87
N ILE A 258 -13.95 2.46 2.92
CA ILE A 258 -14.71 2.14 1.70
C ILE A 258 -15.97 1.34 2.05
N THR A 259 -15.88 0.43 3.02
CA THR A 259 -17.04 -0.35 3.50
C THR A 259 -18.06 0.58 4.16
N GLU A 260 -17.62 1.61 4.90
CA GLU A 260 -18.54 2.57 5.50
C GLU A 260 -19.29 3.37 4.42
N LEU A 261 -18.58 3.87 3.40
CA LEU A 261 -19.22 4.51 2.26
C LEU A 261 -20.23 3.57 1.57
N GLN A 262 -19.89 2.29 1.46
CA GLN A 262 -20.79 1.28 0.87
C GLN A 262 -22.03 1.07 1.75
N ARG A 263 -21.85 0.98 3.07
CA ARG A 263 -22.93 0.83 4.05
C ARG A 263 -23.91 2.02 4.00
N MET A 264 -23.38 3.21 3.75
CA MET A 264 -24.15 4.45 3.57
C MET A 264 -24.82 4.53 2.19
N ASN A 265 -24.64 3.53 1.31
CA ASN A 265 -25.12 3.51 -0.07
C ASN A 265 -24.54 4.63 -0.94
N ALA A 266 -23.30 5.07 -0.69
CA ALA A 266 -22.62 6.03 -1.55
C ALA A 266 -22.49 5.44 -2.98
N PRO A 267 -22.76 6.24 -4.02
CA PRO A 267 -22.66 5.76 -5.42
C PRO A 267 -21.30 5.14 -5.72
N LEU A 268 -21.29 4.12 -6.58
CA LEU A 268 -20.05 3.41 -6.93
C LEU A 268 -18.98 4.36 -7.48
N GLU A 269 -19.38 5.30 -8.31
CA GLU A 269 -18.49 6.31 -8.89
C GLU A 269 -17.81 7.18 -7.82
N ILE A 270 -18.53 7.56 -6.77
CA ILE A 270 -17.98 8.34 -5.65
C ILE A 270 -16.96 7.48 -4.88
N ARG A 271 -17.32 6.24 -4.56
CA ARG A 271 -16.41 5.32 -3.86
C ARG A 271 -15.13 5.06 -4.67
N GLN A 272 -15.26 4.91 -6.01
CA GLN A 272 -14.12 4.68 -6.89
C GLN A 272 -13.25 5.93 -7.03
N SER A 273 -13.85 7.13 -7.14
CA SER A 273 -13.12 8.41 -7.21
C SER A 273 -12.30 8.64 -5.95
N ILE A 274 -12.90 8.48 -4.76
CA ILE A 274 -12.19 8.62 -3.48
C ILE A 274 -11.07 7.58 -3.37
N ALA A 275 -11.36 6.33 -3.75
CA ALA A 275 -10.40 5.24 -3.66
C ALA A 275 -9.27 5.33 -4.72
N GLY A 276 -9.44 6.10 -5.80
CA GLY A 276 -8.47 6.12 -6.89
C GLY A 276 -8.41 4.76 -7.61
N HIS A 277 -9.59 4.20 -7.92
CA HIS A 277 -9.71 2.99 -8.73
C HIS A 277 -10.13 3.37 -10.15
N THR A 278 -9.58 2.70 -11.15
CA THR A 278 -10.03 2.85 -12.53
C THR A 278 -11.48 2.37 -12.65
N THR A 279 -12.34 3.23 -13.19
CA THR A 279 -13.76 2.92 -13.37
C THR A 279 -14.03 2.08 -14.62
N GLY A 280 -13.04 1.94 -15.52
CA GLY A 280 -13.27 1.33 -16.83
C GLY A 280 -14.15 2.18 -17.75
N VAL A 281 -14.75 3.22 -17.20
CA VAL A 281 -15.55 4.20 -17.96
C VAL A 281 -14.86 5.56 -17.80
N ILE A 282 -14.53 6.18 -18.92
CA ILE A 282 -13.91 7.51 -18.98
C ILE A 282 -15.00 8.56 -18.70
N THR A 283 -15.34 8.72 -17.42
CA THR A 283 -16.34 9.73 -17.00
C THR A 283 -15.72 10.87 -16.17
N ILE A 284 -14.39 10.89 -16.04
CA ILE A 284 -13.71 11.87 -15.19
C ILE A 284 -13.66 13.27 -15.84
N ASP A 285 -13.80 13.35 -17.16
CA ASP A 285 -13.66 14.61 -17.89
C ASP A 285 -14.95 15.44 -18.04
N VAL A 286 -16.09 14.93 -17.53
CA VAL A 286 -17.39 15.60 -17.75
C VAL A 286 -17.70 16.65 -16.67
N TYR A 287 -17.07 16.52 -15.48
CA TYR A 287 -17.31 17.46 -14.36
C TYR A 287 -16.00 18.10 -13.93
N GLY A 288 -15.98 19.41 -13.80
CA GLY A 288 -14.82 20.13 -13.28
C GLY A 288 -14.40 19.62 -11.90
N GLU A 289 -13.12 19.75 -11.56
CA GLU A 289 -12.52 19.27 -10.31
C GLU A 289 -13.29 19.74 -9.07
N LYS A 290 -13.77 20.99 -9.06
CA LYS A 290 -14.54 21.56 -7.95
C LYS A 290 -15.85 20.80 -7.73
N THR A 291 -16.61 20.53 -8.77
CA THR A 291 -17.88 19.77 -8.72
C THR A 291 -17.65 18.35 -8.19
N GLN A 292 -16.55 17.72 -8.58
CA GLN A 292 -16.19 16.38 -8.08
C GLN A 292 -15.87 16.40 -6.58
N LEU A 293 -15.12 17.42 -6.11
CA LEU A 293 -14.81 17.61 -4.69
C LEU A 293 -16.09 17.77 -3.86
N GLU A 294 -17.04 18.62 -4.33
CA GLU A 294 -18.32 18.83 -3.66
C GLU A 294 -19.10 17.52 -3.51
N LYS A 295 -19.22 16.75 -4.58
CA LYS A 295 -19.91 15.44 -4.58
C LYS A 295 -19.27 14.45 -3.59
N MET A 296 -17.94 14.38 -3.57
CA MET A 296 -17.22 13.50 -2.63
C MET A 296 -17.41 13.97 -1.19
N TYR A 297 -17.33 15.30 -0.95
CA TYR A 297 -17.45 15.88 0.37
C TYR A 297 -18.82 15.60 1.01
N GLU A 298 -19.91 15.62 0.21
CA GLU A 298 -21.26 15.33 0.68
C GLU A 298 -21.38 13.92 1.30
N TRP A 299 -20.53 12.99 0.89
CA TRP A 299 -20.49 11.65 1.47
C TRP A 299 -19.46 11.54 2.60
N ILE A 300 -18.28 12.12 2.41
CA ILE A 300 -17.20 12.06 3.41
C ILE A 300 -17.63 12.69 4.74
N LYS A 301 -18.22 13.87 4.71
CA LYS A 301 -18.62 14.60 5.93
C LYS A 301 -19.67 13.87 6.79
N LYS A 302 -20.38 12.91 6.22
CA LYS A 302 -21.41 12.11 6.92
C LYS A 302 -20.85 10.86 7.58
N ILE A 303 -19.59 10.52 7.33
CA ILE A 303 -19.00 9.30 7.89
C ILE A 303 -18.86 9.46 9.40
N ASP A 304 -19.41 8.49 10.13
CA ASP A 304 -19.25 8.42 11.57
C ASP A 304 -18.92 6.98 11.98
N PHE A 305 -17.72 6.78 12.46
CA PHE A 305 -17.28 5.46 12.96
C PHE A 305 -17.75 5.21 14.40
N GLY A 306 -18.42 6.19 15.03
CA GLY A 306 -18.93 6.10 16.39
C GLY A 306 -17.83 5.99 17.44
N ILE A 307 -16.67 6.63 17.21
CA ILE A 307 -15.51 6.57 18.10
C ILE A 307 -15.04 7.98 18.50
N GLU A 308 -14.45 8.07 19.68
CA GLU A 308 -13.70 9.25 20.07
C GLU A 308 -12.24 9.09 19.62
N VAL A 309 -11.67 10.18 19.13
CA VAL A 309 -10.26 10.23 18.72
C VAL A 309 -9.55 11.25 19.64
N PRO A 310 -8.58 10.81 20.44
CA PRO A 310 -7.86 11.74 21.33
C PRO A 310 -6.99 12.70 20.51
N ILE A 311 -6.86 13.94 20.99
CA ILE A 311 -6.11 15.00 20.30
C ILE A 311 -4.60 14.84 20.58
N LEU A 312 -3.79 14.93 19.54
CA LEU A 312 -2.34 15.05 19.67
C LEU A 312 -1.97 16.54 19.84
N GLU A 313 -1.76 16.97 21.08
CA GLU A 313 -1.58 18.39 21.38
C GLU A 313 -0.19 18.93 21.03
N ASN A 314 0.86 18.20 21.37
CA ASN A 314 2.24 18.70 21.23
C ASN A 314 3.10 17.67 20.50
N THR A 315 3.65 18.08 19.37
CA THR A 315 4.60 17.29 18.62
C THR A 315 5.98 17.91 18.70
N VAL A 316 6.98 17.09 19.02
CA VAL A 316 8.37 17.53 19.05
C VAL A 316 9.08 16.90 17.85
N PHE A 317 9.45 17.73 16.89
CA PHE A 317 10.26 17.28 15.76
C PHE A 317 11.73 17.40 16.13
N HIS A 318 12.44 16.28 16.16
CA HIS A 318 13.88 16.30 16.33
C HIS A 318 14.52 16.74 15.02
N LYS A 319 15.05 17.97 14.97
CA LYS A 319 15.84 18.45 13.84
C LYS A 319 17.05 17.51 13.66
N ARG A 320 16.94 16.56 12.76
CA ARG A 320 18.12 15.80 12.33
C ARG A 320 18.99 16.75 11.48
N LYS A 321 20.23 16.97 11.93
CA LYS A 321 21.24 17.64 11.10
C LYS A 321 21.24 16.94 9.73
N ARG A 322 20.97 17.69 8.66
CA ARG A 322 21.19 17.20 7.29
C ARG A 322 22.60 16.65 7.23
N LYS A 323 22.76 15.34 7.04
CA LYS A 323 24.03 14.83 6.51
C LYS A 323 24.11 15.39 5.09
N GLU A 324 25.02 16.32 4.87
CA GLU A 324 25.35 16.75 3.52
C GLU A 324 25.71 15.49 2.72
N VAL A 325 24.87 15.18 1.76
CA VAL A 325 25.22 14.14 0.77
C VAL A 325 26.34 14.74 -0.03
N SER A 326 27.53 14.24 0.21
CA SER A 326 28.69 14.70 -0.52
C SER A 326 28.48 14.44 -2.02
N SER A 327 28.82 15.41 -2.84
CA SER A 327 28.67 15.41 -4.30
C SER A 327 29.56 14.38 -5.02
N ARG A 328 30.03 13.33 -4.31
CA ARG A 328 31.02 12.36 -4.85
C ARG A 328 30.43 11.07 -5.43
N ASP A 329 29.09 10.90 -5.36
CA ASP A 329 28.43 9.69 -5.90
C ASP A 329 27.43 10.02 -7.01
N ARG A 330 27.91 10.75 -8.03
CA ARG A 330 27.20 10.86 -9.31
C ARG A 330 27.91 10.04 -10.37
#